data_f531db65ff5ba47cd95dab8cf363f4f5
#
_entry.id   f531db65ff5ba47cd95dab8cf363f4f5
#
_cell.length_a   1.000
_cell.length_b   1.000
_cell.length_c   1.000
_cell.angle_alpha   90.00
_cell.angle_beta   90.00
_cell.angle_gamma   90.00
#
_symmetry.space_group_name_H-M   'P 1'
#
loop_
_entity.id
_entity.type
_entity.pdbx_description
1 polymer ?
#
loop_
_entity_poly.entity_id
_entity_poly.type
_entity_poly.pdbx_seq_one_letter_code
_entity_poly.pdbx_strand_id
1 'polypeptide(L)'
;QKLGHVEELPDDFATAKDIRIYSMASWLRECYRELSEQRAKWDRTTVKKSFLSHIADLVVILIRDGGAYALLIYMFYNGEIGIDEFVLYFAAIMSFASWVGGIISCWNKANTVSLKLCDFREFVDYPEHDGSGVAKAADHMNTVPEIEFRNVSFRYNGAEQDTIHNLSLKIKSGEKLALVGLNGAGKTTLVKLLCGLYRPTSGEIFFNGIPLSDFKREDYYKLISPVFQEIRTAFFSLAETVSGKSTAETDLEKAETCMRQAGLGAKIDALPDGIHTKLNKKVHENGTELSGGEA
;
A
#
# COMPACT_ATOMS: atom_id res chain seq x y z
N GLN A 1 -2.55 10.69 -8.88
CA GLN A 1 -1.31 10.48 -8.12
C GLN A 1 -0.43 11.74 -8.10
N LYS A 2 0.03 12.30 -9.26
CA LYS A 2 0.90 13.49 -9.27
C LYS A 2 0.28 14.71 -8.59
N LEU A 3 -1.01 14.98 -8.84
CA LEU A 3 -1.71 16.11 -8.22
C LEU A 3 -1.82 15.94 -6.70
N GLY A 4 -2.24 14.76 -6.23
CA GLY A 4 -2.29 14.46 -4.78
C GLY A 4 -0.93 14.61 -4.10
N HIS A 5 0.15 14.16 -4.75
CA HIS A 5 1.48 14.35 -4.21
C HIS A 5 1.86 15.84 -4.05
N VAL A 6 1.51 16.69 -5.04
CA VAL A 6 1.78 18.15 -4.93
C VAL A 6 0.91 18.81 -3.86
N GLU A 7 -0.31 18.29 -3.61
CA GLU A 7 -1.20 18.74 -2.53
C GLU A 7 -0.64 18.40 -1.13
N GLU A 8 -0.01 17.23 -0.98
CA GLU A 8 0.53 16.76 0.29
C GLU A 8 1.88 17.40 0.67
N LEU A 9 2.67 17.85 -0.32
CA LEU A 9 4.00 18.42 -0.08
C LEU A 9 4.04 19.57 0.95
N PRO A 10 3.11 20.55 0.96
CA PRO A 10 3.11 21.64 1.94
C PRO A 10 2.79 21.18 3.36
N ASP A 11 2.06 20.07 3.50
CA ASP A 11 1.63 19.52 4.79
C ASP A 11 2.72 18.63 5.42
N ASP A 12 3.70 18.19 4.63
CA ASP A 12 4.85 17.46 5.14
C ASP A 12 5.85 18.43 5.79
N PHE A 13 6.00 18.29 7.10
CA PHE A 13 6.90 19.12 7.89
C PHE A 13 8.36 19.05 7.42
N ALA A 14 8.80 17.90 6.92
CA ALA A 14 10.16 17.72 6.40
C ALA A 14 10.39 18.54 5.13
N THR A 15 9.39 18.62 4.26
CA THR A 15 9.45 19.35 2.99
C THR A 15 9.15 20.85 3.15
N ALA A 16 8.35 21.23 4.15
CA ALA A 16 7.94 22.62 4.38
C ALA A 16 9.13 23.58 4.60
N LYS A 17 10.20 23.13 5.25
CA LYS A 17 11.44 23.92 5.44
C LYS A 17 12.10 24.22 4.10
N ASP A 18 12.20 23.24 3.20
CA ASP A 18 12.85 23.38 1.90
C ASP A 18 12.05 24.30 0.98
N ILE A 19 10.72 24.19 1.01
CA ILE A 19 9.80 25.09 0.30
C ILE A 19 10.05 26.54 0.70
N ARG A 20 10.26 26.82 1.99
CA ARG A 20 10.52 28.16 2.51
C ARG A 20 11.92 28.67 2.17
N ILE A 21 12.95 27.84 2.41
CA ILE A 21 14.36 28.21 2.17
C ILE A 21 14.62 28.49 0.69
N TYR A 22 14.10 27.65 -0.19
CA TYR A 22 14.30 27.75 -1.65
C TYR A 22 13.20 28.55 -2.34
N SER A 23 12.27 29.18 -1.59
CA SER A 23 11.17 29.99 -2.15
C SER A 23 10.35 29.29 -3.22
N MET A 24 10.11 27.98 -3.06
CA MET A 24 9.47 27.12 -4.06
C MET A 24 7.95 27.31 -4.16
N ALA A 25 7.33 28.12 -3.30
CA ALA A 25 5.87 28.28 -3.23
C ALA A 25 5.21 28.76 -4.55
N SER A 26 5.89 29.61 -5.32
CA SER A 26 5.39 30.09 -6.62
C SER A 26 5.44 28.98 -7.68
N TRP A 27 6.52 28.24 -7.71
CA TRP A 27 6.70 27.10 -8.62
C TRP A 27 5.71 25.96 -8.31
N LEU A 28 5.52 25.60 -7.04
CA LEU A 28 4.56 24.57 -6.65
C LEU A 28 3.12 24.97 -7.03
N ARG A 29 2.74 26.23 -6.87
CA ARG A 29 1.44 26.74 -7.34
C ARG A 29 1.27 26.63 -8.86
N GLU A 30 2.33 26.88 -9.61
CA GLU A 30 2.31 26.71 -11.06
C GLU A 30 2.14 25.24 -11.44
N CYS A 31 2.92 24.33 -10.85
CA CYS A 31 2.78 22.88 -11.05
C CYS A 31 1.37 22.39 -10.69
N TYR A 32 0.83 22.85 -9.56
CA TYR A 32 -0.55 22.53 -9.17
C TYR A 32 -1.56 23.01 -10.20
N ARG A 33 -1.41 24.24 -10.69
CA ARG A 33 -2.30 24.80 -11.72
C ARG A 33 -2.26 23.98 -12.99
N GLU A 34 -1.07 23.66 -13.49
CA GLU A 34 -0.92 22.85 -14.71
C GLU A 34 -1.54 21.46 -14.59
N LEU A 35 -1.27 20.77 -13.46
CA LEU A 35 -1.84 19.45 -13.19
C LEU A 35 -3.36 19.51 -13.01
N SER A 36 -3.88 20.55 -12.35
CA SER A 36 -5.32 20.79 -12.21
C SER A 36 -6.00 21.05 -13.54
N GLU A 37 -5.37 21.84 -14.43
CA GLU A 37 -5.88 22.08 -15.78
C GLU A 37 -5.90 20.78 -16.61
N GLN A 38 -4.86 19.96 -16.51
CA GLN A 38 -4.84 18.64 -17.16
C GLN A 38 -5.98 17.76 -16.64
N ARG A 39 -6.16 17.67 -15.33
CA ARG A 39 -7.28 16.94 -14.71
C ARG A 39 -8.63 17.46 -15.20
N ALA A 40 -8.81 18.78 -15.18
CA ALA A 40 -10.05 19.41 -15.66
C ALA A 40 -10.37 19.09 -17.14
N LYS A 41 -9.36 18.95 -18.01
CA LYS A 41 -9.56 18.49 -19.39
C LYS A 41 -10.10 17.07 -19.47
N TRP A 42 -9.55 16.16 -18.66
CA TRP A 42 -10.04 14.78 -18.54
C TRP A 42 -11.46 14.72 -18.00
N ASP A 43 -11.72 15.46 -16.91
CA ASP A 43 -13.03 15.54 -16.27
C ASP A 43 -14.09 16.10 -17.26
N ARG A 44 -13.77 17.16 -18.01
CA ARG A 44 -14.67 17.70 -19.05
C ARG A 44 -15.02 16.65 -20.12
N THR A 45 -14.07 15.84 -20.53
CA THR A 45 -14.32 14.78 -21.51
C THR A 45 -15.24 13.70 -20.94
N THR A 46 -15.01 13.32 -19.70
CA THR A 46 -15.84 12.33 -18.99
C THR A 46 -17.25 12.86 -18.74
N VAL A 47 -17.36 14.12 -18.28
CA VAL A 47 -18.65 14.79 -18.06
C VAL A 47 -19.44 14.93 -19.36
N LYS A 48 -18.79 15.30 -20.48
CA LYS A 48 -19.46 15.37 -21.78
C LYS A 48 -20.02 14.01 -22.22
N LYS A 49 -19.25 12.93 -22.06
CA LYS A 49 -19.70 11.58 -22.39
C LYS A 49 -20.87 11.15 -21.50
N SER A 50 -20.75 11.40 -20.20
CA SER A 50 -21.83 11.12 -19.24
C SER A 50 -23.09 11.92 -19.53
N PHE A 51 -22.95 13.21 -19.86
CA PHE A 51 -24.07 14.06 -20.24
C PHE A 51 -24.80 13.56 -21.49
N LEU A 52 -24.04 13.16 -22.53
CA LEU A 52 -24.63 12.59 -23.75
C LEU A 52 -25.36 11.28 -23.45
N SER A 53 -24.80 10.42 -22.59
CA SER A 53 -25.48 9.20 -22.13
C SER A 53 -26.81 9.52 -21.42
N HIS A 54 -26.82 10.50 -20.51
CA HIS A 54 -28.04 10.89 -19.80
C HIS A 54 -29.11 11.48 -20.74
N ILE A 55 -28.70 12.22 -21.79
CA ILE A 55 -29.65 12.69 -22.82
C ILE A 55 -30.23 11.51 -23.59
N ALA A 56 -29.42 10.55 -23.98
CA ALA A 56 -29.89 9.35 -24.67
C ALA A 56 -30.87 8.56 -23.78
N ASP A 57 -30.56 8.38 -22.51
CA ASP A 57 -31.46 7.73 -21.54
C ASP A 57 -32.80 8.49 -21.43
N LEU A 58 -32.74 9.82 -21.36
CA LEU A 58 -33.96 10.66 -21.27
C LEU A 58 -34.84 10.53 -22.52
N VAL A 59 -34.24 10.49 -23.71
CA VAL A 59 -34.97 10.28 -24.97
C VAL A 59 -35.66 8.89 -24.98
N VAL A 60 -34.95 7.85 -24.56
CA VAL A 60 -35.47 6.49 -24.47
C VAL A 60 -36.66 6.42 -23.49
N ILE A 61 -36.54 7.05 -22.31
CA ILE A 61 -37.59 7.14 -21.32
C ILE A 61 -38.81 7.86 -21.90
N LEU A 62 -38.62 8.98 -22.57
CA LEU A 62 -39.69 9.78 -23.15
C LEU A 62 -40.43 9.02 -24.24
N ILE A 63 -39.74 8.28 -25.10
CA ILE A 63 -40.38 7.44 -26.14
C ILE A 63 -41.16 6.28 -25.47
N ARG A 64 -40.54 5.62 -24.50
CA ARG A 64 -41.17 4.48 -23.80
C ARG A 64 -42.41 4.90 -23.02
N ASP A 65 -42.24 5.85 -22.09
CA ASP A 65 -43.32 6.25 -21.19
C ASP A 65 -44.37 7.10 -21.91
N GLY A 66 -43.92 8.02 -22.77
CA GLY A 66 -44.80 8.83 -23.60
C GLY A 66 -45.64 7.97 -24.58
N GLY A 67 -45.02 6.96 -25.19
CA GLY A 67 -45.74 6.01 -26.05
C GLY A 67 -46.76 5.17 -25.26
N ALA A 68 -46.37 4.69 -24.08
CA ALA A 68 -47.29 3.92 -23.22
C ALA A 68 -48.47 4.77 -22.74
N TYR A 69 -48.24 6.01 -22.33
CA TYR A 69 -49.32 6.90 -21.90
C TYR A 69 -50.20 7.36 -23.07
N ALA A 70 -49.61 7.64 -24.22
CA ALA A 70 -50.40 7.97 -25.40
C ALA A 70 -51.35 6.83 -25.80
N LEU A 71 -50.86 5.59 -25.76
CA LEU A 71 -51.71 4.40 -26.02
C LEU A 71 -52.82 4.26 -24.95
N LEU A 72 -52.49 4.45 -23.69
CA LEU A 72 -53.42 4.36 -22.59
C LEU A 72 -54.57 5.41 -22.72
N ILE A 73 -54.22 6.64 -23.07
CA ILE A 73 -55.18 7.72 -23.30
C ILE A 73 -56.06 7.42 -24.54
N TYR A 74 -55.46 6.86 -25.60
CA TYR A 74 -56.21 6.46 -26.79
C TYR A 74 -57.23 5.37 -26.49
N MET A 75 -56.87 4.31 -25.74
CA MET A 75 -57.77 3.24 -25.33
C MET A 75 -58.91 3.77 -24.43
N PHE A 76 -58.60 4.69 -23.50
CA PHE A 76 -59.59 5.33 -22.65
C PHE A 76 -60.58 6.18 -23.46
N TYR A 77 -60.08 6.97 -24.43
CA TYR A 77 -60.93 7.82 -25.29
C TYR A 77 -61.86 7.00 -26.19
N ASN A 78 -61.44 5.86 -26.67
CA ASN A 78 -62.25 4.94 -27.47
C ASN A 78 -63.24 4.12 -26.63
N GLY A 79 -63.24 4.25 -25.31
CA GLY A 79 -64.13 3.50 -24.42
C GLY A 79 -63.75 2.02 -24.26
N GLU A 80 -62.51 1.64 -24.64
CA GLU A 80 -62.01 0.27 -24.51
C GLU A 80 -61.66 -0.08 -23.06
N ILE A 81 -61.31 0.92 -22.23
CA ILE A 81 -60.99 0.77 -20.81
C ILE A 81 -61.78 1.76 -19.95
N GLY A 82 -62.13 1.34 -18.72
CA GLY A 82 -62.75 2.19 -17.71
C GLY A 82 -61.76 3.05 -16.97
N ILE A 83 -62.24 3.99 -16.15
CA ILE A 83 -61.36 4.88 -15.37
C ILE A 83 -60.56 4.14 -14.30
N ASP A 84 -61.12 3.07 -13.76
CA ASP A 84 -60.51 2.17 -12.80
C ASP A 84 -59.35 1.39 -13.43
N GLU A 85 -59.52 0.86 -14.62
CA GLU A 85 -58.51 0.17 -15.41
C GLU A 85 -57.41 1.15 -15.86
N PHE A 86 -57.78 2.39 -16.26
CA PHE A 86 -56.81 3.43 -16.60
C PHE A 86 -55.88 3.72 -15.46
N VAL A 87 -56.39 3.93 -14.24
CA VAL A 87 -55.56 4.19 -13.05
C VAL A 87 -54.66 3.01 -12.72
N LEU A 88 -55.18 1.78 -12.85
CA LEU A 88 -54.39 0.56 -12.61
C LEU A 88 -53.23 0.43 -13.59
N TYR A 89 -53.48 0.60 -14.89
CA TYR A 89 -52.45 0.49 -15.91
C TYR A 89 -51.42 1.63 -15.81
N PHE A 90 -51.86 2.85 -15.48
CA PHE A 90 -50.96 3.96 -15.23
C PHE A 90 -49.99 3.67 -14.08
N ALA A 91 -50.47 3.16 -12.94
CA ALA A 91 -49.67 2.77 -11.82
C ALA A 91 -48.71 1.60 -12.16
N ALA A 92 -49.21 0.64 -12.96
CA ALA A 92 -48.39 -0.50 -13.41
C ALA A 92 -47.22 -0.07 -14.31
N ILE A 93 -47.45 0.87 -15.25
CA ILE A 93 -46.37 1.41 -16.12
C ILE A 93 -45.30 2.13 -15.28
N MET A 94 -45.71 2.97 -14.32
CA MET A 94 -44.80 3.67 -13.42
C MET A 94 -43.95 2.69 -12.59
N SER A 95 -44.61 1.67 -12.01
CA SER A 95 -43.92 0.65 -11.22
C SER A 95 -42.94 -0.14 -12.05
N PHE A 96 -43.33 -0.58 -13.25
CA PHE A 96 -42.46 -1.34 -14.15
C PHE A 96 -41.23 -0.54 -14.57
N ALA A 97 -41.39 0.74 -14.89
CA ALA A 97 -40.30 1.63 -15.23
C ALA A 97 -39.25 1.72 -14.09
N SER A 98 -39.72 1.85 -12.85
CA SER A 98 -38.86 1.89 -11.66
C SER A 98 -38.09 0.57 -11.45
N TRP A 99 -38.77 -0.57 -11.65
CA TRP A 99 -38.16 -1.89 -11.49
C TRP A 99 -37.06 -2.13 -12.52
N VAL A 100 -37.29 -1.80 -13.78
CA VAL A 100 -36.27 -1.93 -14.85
C VAL A 100 -35.04 -1.04 -14.54
N GLY A 101 -35.28 0.21 -14.12
CA GLY A 101 -34.20 1.11 -13.71
C GLY A 101 -33.37 0.56 -12.52
N GLY A 102 -34.07 -0.03 -11.56
CA GLY A 102 -33.45 -0.71 -10.41
C GLY A 102 -32.55 -1.87 -10.83
N ILE A 103 -33.01 -2.72 -11.73
CA ILE A 103 -32.25 -3.87 -12.25
C ILE A 103 -30.98 -3.39 -12.97
N ILE A 104 -31.10 -2.39 -13.86
CA ILE A 104 -29.96 -1.82 -14.59
C ILE A 104 -28.94 -1.22 -13.61
N SER A 105 -29.42 -0.47 -12.61
CA SER A 105 -28.55 0.11 -11.57
C SER A 105 -27.81 -0.97 -10.78
N CYS A 106 -28.53 -2.04 -10.39
CA CYS A 106 -27.94 -3.16 -9.68
C CYS A 106 -26.88 -3.87 -10.52
N TRP A 107 -27.14 -4.09 -11.80
CA TRP A 107 -26.19 -4.66 -12.75
C TRP A 107 -24.90 -3.83 -12.88
N ASN A 108 -25.04 -2.51 -13.05
CA ASN A 108 -23.91 -1.59 -13.13
C ASN A 108 -23.06 -1.59 -11.86
N LYS A 109 -23.72 -1.62 -10.67
CA LYS A 109 -23.04 -1.74 -9.39
C LYS A 109 -22.28 -3.07 -9.27
N ALA A 110 -22.94 -4.18 -9.63
CA ALA A 110 -22.34 -5.51 -9.60
C ALA A 110 -21.08 -5.57 -10.50
N ASN A 111 -21.18 -5.01 -11.70
CA ASN A 111 -20.03 -4.96 -12.63
C ASN A 111 -18.87 -4.12 -12.07
N THR A 112 -19.16 -2.96 -11.46
CA THR A 112 -18.15 -2.11 -10.84
C THR A 112 -17.46 -2.82 -9.65
N VAL A 113 -18.25 -3.53 -8.83
CA VAL A 113 -17.72 -4.31 -7.70
C VAL A 113 -16.87 -5.48 -8.20
N SER A 114 -17.31 -6.15 -9.28
CA SER A 114 -16.57 -7.24 -9.90
C SER A 114 -15.19 -6.81 -10.36
N LEU A 115 -15.06 -5.65 -11.02
CA LEU A 115 -13.76 -5.10 -11.43
C LEU A 115 -12.83 -4.86 -10.23
N LYS A 116 -13.34 -4.21 -9.17
CA LYS A 116 -12.56 -4.00 -7.94
C LYS A 116 -12.15 -5.31 -7.26
N LEU A 117 -13.01 -6.33 -7.35
CA LEU A 117 -12.70 -7.66 -6.81
C LEU A 117 -11.63 -8.36 -7.63
N CYS A 118 -11.57 -8.14 -8.95
CA CYS A 118 -10.47 -8.65 -9.79
C CYS A 118 -9.13 -8.04 -9.38
N ASP A 119 -9.07 -6.71 -9.19
CA ASP A 119 -7.85 -6.04 -8.72
C ASP A 119 -7.42 -6.55 -7.35
N PHE A 120 -8.38 -6.76 -6.44
CA PHE A 120 -8.10 -7.33 -5.11
C PHE A 120 -7.61 -8.78 -5.18
N ARG A 121 -8.22 -9.60 -6.05
CA ARG A 121 -7.76 -10.99 -6.27
C ARG A 121 -6.36 -11.04 -6.85
N GLU A 122 -6.05 -10.21 -7.84
CA GLU A 122 -4.70 -10.12 -8.39
C GLU A 122 -3.66 -9.81 -7.31
N PHE A 123 -4.01 -8.97 -6.34
CA PHE A 123 -3.15 -8.69 -5.18
C PHE A 123 -3.03 -9.89 -4.23
N VAL A 124 -4.16 -10.54 -3.89
CA VAL A 124 -4.17 -11.68 -2.94
C VAL A 124 -3.54 -12.93 -3.55
N ASP A 125 -3.78 -13.16 -4.84
CA ASP A 125 -3.25 -14.32 -5.57
C ASP A 125 -1.81 -14.08 -6.06
N TYR A 126 -1.24 -12.89 -5.74
CA TYR A 126 0.16 -12.62 -6.06
C TYR A 126 1.05 -13.67 -5.39
N PRO A 127 1.85 -14.42 -6.16
CA PRO A 127 2.58 -15.56 -5.63
C PRO A 127 3.56 -15.11 -4.55
N GLU A 128 3.30 -15.52 -3.32
CA GLU A 128 4.29 -15.41 -2.26
C GLU A 128 5.44 -16.37 -2.58
N HIS A 129 6.60 -15.79 -2.80
CA HIS A 129 7.82 -16.53 -3.04
C HIS A 129 8.43 -16.90 -1.68
N ASP A 130 7.76 -17.75 -0.94
CA ASP A 130 8.35 -18.35 0.24
C ASP A 130 9.37 -19.43 -0.17
N GLY A 131 10.36 -19.70 0.67
CA GLY A 131 11.34 -20.75 0.43
C GLY A 131 10.73 -22.16 0.53
N SER A 132 11.47 -23.17 0.10
CA SER A 132 11.02 -24.57 0.14
C SER A 132 10.71 -25.07 1.57
N GLY A 133 11.31 -24.44 2.59
CA GLY A 133 11.14 -24.79 3.99
C GLY A 133 11.83 -26.10 4.39
N VAL A 134 12.74 -26.58 3.59
CA VAL A 134 13.55 -27.78 3.90
C VAL A 134 14.52 -27.50 5.06
N ALA A 135 15.12 -26.28 5.06
CA ALA A 135 16.04 -25.85 6.12
C ALA A 135 15.27 -25.20 7.30
N LYS A 136 15.64 -25.56 8.51
CA LYS A 136 15.03 -25.04 9.74
C LYS A 136 15.99 -24.10 10.46
N ALA A 137 15.51 -22.93 10.89
CA ALA A 137 16.31 -21.97 11.67
C ALA A 137 16.89 -22.57 12.95
N ALA A 138 16.15 -23.43 13.63
CA ALA A 138 16.56 -24.06 14.89
C ALA A 138 17.92 -24.77 14.80
N ASP A 139 18.23 -25.38 13.66
CA ASP A 139 19.45 -26.11 13.43
C ASP A 139 20.68 -25.18 13.30
N HIS A 140 20.47 -23.88 13.11
CA HIS A 140 21.49 -22.88 12.85
C HIS A 140 21.58 -21.76 13.89
N MET A 141 20.68 -21.70 14.88
CA MET A 141 20.62 -20.60 15.87
C MET A 141 21.89 -20.48 16.73
N ASN A 142 22.59 -21.60 16.95
CA ASN A 142 23.80 -21.65 17.78
C ASN A 142 25.08 -21.72 16.96
N THR A 143 25.01 -21.58 15.64
CA THR A 143 26.17 -21.62 14.78
C THR A 143 26.59 -20.20 14.38
N VAL A 144 27.90 -19.94 14.34
CA VAL A 144 28.41 -18.67 13.82
C VAL A 144 28.22 -18.68 12.29
N PRO A 145 27.46 -17.75 11.71
CA PRO A 145 27.06 -17.84 10.33
C PRO A 145 28.22 -17.64 9.37
N GLU A 146 28.26 -18.44 8.33
CA GLU A 146 29.03 -18.23 7.11
C GLU A 146 28.07 -17.87 5.98
N ILE A 147 28.38 -16.84 5.19
CA ILE A 147 27.54 -16.37 4.12
C ILE A 147 28.31 -16.36 2.82
N GLU A 148 27.73 -16.90 1.77
CA GLU A 148 28.38 -16.96 0.46
C GLU A 148 27.43 -16.52 -0.65
N PHE A 149 27.88 -15.57 -1.46
CA PHE A 149 27.25 -15.15 -2.71
C PHE A 149 27.97 -15.84 -3.86
N ARG A 150 27.26 -16.52 -4.74
CA ARG A 150 27.81 -17.20 -5.91
C ARG A 150 27.23 -16.63 -7.19
N ASN A 151 28.02 -15.87 -7.93
CA ASN A 151 27.66 -15.27 -9.22
C ASN A 151 26.33 -14.51 -9.17
N VAL A 152 26.09 -13.80 -8.07
CA VAL A 152 24.82 -13.12 -7.81
C VAL A 152 24.69 -11.86 -8.65
N SER A 153 23.63 -11.78 -9.44
CA SER A 153 23.20 -10.56 -10.10
C SER A 153 21.79 -10.19 -9.64
N PHE A 154 21.53 -8.89 -9.56
CA PHE A 154 20.20 -8.39 -9.16
C PHE A 154 19.83 -7.11 -9.91
N ARG A 155 18.58 -7.09 -10.38
CA ARG A 155 17.94 -5.95 -11.04
C ARG A 155 16.61 -5.64 -10.39
N TYR A 156 16.38 -4.37 -10.09
CA TYR A 156 15.06 -3.92 -9.63
C TYR A 156 14.03 -4.00 -10.76
N ASN A 157 12.78 -4.27 -10.41
CA ASN A 157 11.70 -4.32 -11.39
C ASN A 157 11.57 -2.95 -12.09
N GLY A 158 11.53 -2.97 -13.43
CA GLY A 158 11.50 -1.77 -14.27
C GLY A 158 12.85 -1.06 -14.50
N ALA A 159 13.95 -1.55 -13.92
CA ALA A 159 15.30 -1.03 -14.22
C ALA A 159 15.87 -1.68 -15.49
N GLU A 160 16.62 -0.89 -16.28
CA GLU A 160 17.28 -1.37 -17.50
C GLU A 160 18.58 -2.11 -17.21
N GLN A 161 19.25 -1.80 -16.10
CA GLN A 161 20.56 -2.34 -15.76
C GLN A 161 20.55 -3.05 -14.41
N ASP A 162 21.48 -3.99 -14.25
CA ASP A 162 21.69 -4.70 -12.99
C ASP A 162 22.32 -3.74 -11.96
N THR A 163 21.74 -3.73 -10.76
CA THR A 163 22.30 -3.00 -9.61
C THR A 163 23.48 -3.76 -9.00
N ILE A 164 23.43 -5.08 -9.05
CA ILE A 164 24.54 -5.96 -8.68
C ILE A 164 24.79 -6.88 -9.87
N HIS A 165 26.03 -7.02 -10.29
CA HIS A 165 26.42 -7.79 -11.45
C HIS A 165 27.48 -8.82 -11.08
N ASN A 166 27.15 -10.09 -11.25
CA ASN A 166 28.03 -11.27 -11.10
C ASN A 166 28.91 -11.23 -9.83
N LEU A 167 28.31 -10.88 -8.70
CA LEU A 167 29.03 -10.78 -7.43
C LEU A 167 29.26 -12.17 -6.84
N SER A 168 30.54 -12.47 -6.55
CA SER A 168 30.92 -13.61 -5.73
C SER A 168 31.69 -13.11 -4.51
N LEU A 169 31.14 -13.40 -3.33
CA LEU A 169 31.67 -12.92 -2.04
C LEU A 169 31.43 -13.99 -0.98
N LYS A 170 32.42 -14.28 -0.18
CA LYS A 170 32.32 -15.17 0.97
C LYS A 170 32.67 -14.43 2.26
N ILE A 171 31.75 -14.42 3.21
CA ILE A 171 31.92 -13.87 4.55
C ILE A 171 32.09 -15.05 5.49
N LYS A 172 33.26 -15.17 6.08
CA LYS A 172 33.58 -16.30 6.98
C LYS A 172 32.89 -16.13 8.33
N SER A 173 32.72 -17.25 9.03
CA SER A 173 32.19 -17.26 10.40
C SER A 173 32.96 -16.29 11.32
N GLY A 174 32.26 -15.38 11.97
CA GLY A 174 32.81 -14.37 12.87
C GLY A 174 33.54 -13.20 12.20
N GLU A 175 33.55 -13.14 10.88
CA GLU A 175 34.17 -12.04 10.13
C GLU A 175 33.33 -10.75 10.26
N LYS A 176 34.04 -9.61 10.44
CA LYS A 176 33.44 -8.27 10.38
C LYS A 176 33.77 -7.64 9.04
N LEU A 177 32.74 -7.45 8.22
CA LEU A 177 32.90 -6.87 6.89
C LEU A 177 32.39 -5.43 6.86
N ALA A 178 33.19 -4.52 6.31
CA ALA A 178 32.81 -3.15 6.02
C ALA A 178 32.57 -2.97 4.52
N LEU A 179 31.39 -2.51 4.13
CA LEU A 179 31.02 -2.20 2.74
C LEU A 179 31.24 -0.71 2.47
N VAL A 180 32.20 -0.39 1.64
CA VAL A 180 32.55 0.98 1.25
C VAL A 180 32.31 1.18 -0.25
N GLY A 181 31.81 2.33 -0.63
CA GLY A 181 31.58 2.65 -2.05
C GLY A 181 30.72 3.90 -2.20
N LEU A 182 30.64 4.41 -3.42
CA LEU A 182 29.84 5.59 -3.78
C LEU A 182 28.35 5.35 -3.53
N ASN A 183 27.58 6.45 -3.43
CA ASN A 183 26.12 6.36 -3.39
C ASN A 183 25.60 5.73 -4.69
N GLY A 184 24.67 4.80 -4.58
CA GLY A 184 24.18 4.03 -5.73
C GLY A 184 25.02 2.79 -6.10
N ALA A 185 26.15 2.52 -5.45
CA ALA A 185 26.99 1.34 -5.74
C ALA A 185 26.38 -0.02 -5.32
N GLY A 186 25.12 -0.07 -4.92
CA GLY A 186 24.42 -1.32 -4.58
C GLY A 186 24.62 -1.81 -3.12
N LYS A 187 25.27 -1.04 -2.23
CA LYS A 187 25.50 -1.45 -0.82
C LYS A 187 24.22 -1.86 -0.09
N THR A 188 23.20 -0.99 -0.12
CA THR A 188 21.90 -1.27 0.50
C THR A 188 21.18 -2.43 -0.18
N THR A 189 21.34 -2.59 -1.50
CA THR A 189 20.79 -3.70 -2.26
C THR A 189 21.41 -5.02 -1.85
N LEU A 190 22.73 -5.05 -1.64
CA LEU A 190 23.42 -6.23 -1.15
C LEU A 190 22.91 -6.65 0.24
N VAL A 191 22.73 -5.70 1.15
CA VAL A 191 22.16 -5.97 2.48
C VAL A 191 20.73 -6.49 2.37
N LYS A 192 19.91 -5.91 1.50
CA LYS A 192 18.52 -6.38 1.27
C LYS A 192 18.46 -7.80 0.69
N LEU A 193 19.39 -8.15 -0.21
CA LEU A 193 19.53 -9.52 -0.71
C LEU A 193 19.97 -10.47 0.39
N LEU A 194 20.94 -10.07 1.20
CA LEU A 194 21.40 -10.84 2.36
C LEU A 194 20.25 -11.08 3.34
N CYS A 195 19.42 -10.07 3.59
CA CYS A 195 18.24 -10.22 4.43
C CYS A 195 17.10 -11.04 3.82
N GLY A 196 17.25 -11.53 2.57
CA GLY A 196 16.17 -12.27 1.90
C GLY A 196 14.94 -11.42 1.54
N LEU A 197 15.05 -10.07 1.61
CA LEU A 197 13.98 -9.15 1.20
C LEU A 197 13.79 -9.14 -0.31
N TYR A 198 14.85 -9.43 -1.05
CA TYR A 198 14.85 -9.62 -2.49
C TYR A 198 15.50 -10.95 -2.84
N ARG A 199 15.10 -11.51 -3.99
CA ARG A 199 15.78 -12.65 -4.58
C ARG A 199 16.72 -12.18 -5.67
N PRO A 200 17.90 -12.80 -5.82
CA PRO A 200 18.77 -12.51 -6.95
C PRO A 200 18.07 -12.85 -8.28
N THR A 201 18.37 -12.05 -9.31
CA THR A 201 17.91 -12.32 -10.68
C THR A 201 18.65 -13.53 -11.26
N SER A 202 19.92 -13.72 -10.87
CA SER A 202 20.72 -14.90 -11.19
C SER A 202 21.75 -15.14 -10.09
N GLY A 203 22.29 -16.37 -10.03
CA GLY A 203 23.18 -16.81 -8.95
C GLY A 203 22.41 -17.18 -7.69
N GLU A 204 23.14 -17.51 -6.63
CA GLU A 204 22.57 -18.00 -5.37
C GLU A 204 23.29 -17.42 -4.17
N ILE A 205 22.56 -17.30 -3.05
CA ILE A 205 23.10 -16.89 -1.76
C ILE A 205 22.95 -18.05 -0.80
N PHE A 206 24.00 -18.36 -0.08
CA PHE A 206 24.07 -19.46 0.87
C PHE A 206 24.28 -18.97 2.28
N PHE A 207 23.60 -19.57 3.23
CA PHE A 207 23.78 -19.42 4.66
C PHE A 207 24.22 -20.78 5.24
N ASN A 208 25.45 -20.84 5.79
CA ASN A 208 26.07 -22.08 6.27
C ASN A 208 26.03 -23.20 5.23
N GLY A 209 26.28 -22.87 3.95
CA GLY A 209 26.27 -23.82 2.84
C GLY A 209 24.88 -24.23 2.33
N ILE A 210 23.82 -23.72 2.89
CA ILE A 210 22.43 -24.00 2.49
C ILE A 210 21.89 -22.79 1.69
N PRO A 211 21.29 -22.99 0.51
CA PRO A 211 20.69 -21.93 -0.27
C PRO A 211 19.60 -21.18 0.54
N LEU A 212 19.53 -19.85 0.43
CA LEU A 212 18.47 -19.09 1.09
C LEU A 212 17.06 -19.47 0.59
N SER A 213 16.96 -19.98 -0.63
CA SER A 213 15.71 -20.52 -1.19
C SER A 213 15.17 -21.73 -0.42
N ASP A 214 16.00 -22.41 0.36
CA ASP A 214 15.60 -23.61 1.11
C ASP A 214 15.07 -23.26 2.51
N PHE A 215 15.25 -22.02 2.97
CA PHE A 215 14.64 -21.54 4.19
C PHE A 215 13.25 -20.95 3.91
N LYS A 216 12.28 -21.18 4.80
CA LYS A 216 11.12 -20.32 4.89
C LYS A 216 11.56 -18.94 5.33
N ARG A 217 10.99 -17.89 4.75
CA ARG A 217 11.34 -16.50 5.05
C ARG A 217 11.27 -16.18 6.54
N GLU A 218 10.17 -16.59 7.20
CA GLU A 218 9.98 -16.40 8.64
C GLU A 218 11.04 -17.08 9.49
N ASP A 219 11.52 -18.25 9.07
CA ASP A 219 12.57 -18.96 9.78
C ASP A 219 13.93 -18.32 9.56
N TYR A 220 14.22 -17.88 8.34
CA TYR A 220 15.46 -17.15 8.05
C TYR A 220 15.56 -15.83 8.83
N TYR A 221 14.45 -15.10 8.99
CA TYR A 221 14.43 -13.86 9.77
C TYR A 221 14.78 -14.02 11.25
N LYS A 222 14.66 -15.22 11.82
CA LYS A 222 15.11 -15.53 13.17
C LYS A 222 16.64 -15.62 13.29
N LEU A 223 17.34 -15.77 12.16
CA LEU A 223 18.79 -15.93 12.11
C LEU A 223 19.52 -14.61 11.85
N ILE A 224 18.81 -13.54 11.50
CA ILE A 224 19.38 -12.25 11.16
C ILE A 224 18.76 -11.14 12.00
N SER A 225 19.54 -10.07 12.23
CA SER A 225 19.06 -8.87 12.93
C SER A 225 19.55 -7.61 12.20
N PRO A 226 18.85 -7.19 11.14
CA PRO A 226 19.26 -6.03 10.35
C PRO A 226 18.86 -4.72 11.04
N VAL A 227 19.75 -3.72 10.94
CA VAL A 227 19.46 -2.33 11.31
C VAL A 227 19.58 -1.49 10.05
N PHE A 228 18.46 -0.91 9.61
CA PHE A 228 18.42 -0.05 8.42
C PHE A 228 18.63 1.42 8.78
N GLN A 229 19.14 2.19 7.84
CA GLN A 229 19.38 3.62 8.01
C GLN A 229 18.07 4.41 8.15
N GLU A 230 17.04 4.02 7.42
CA GLU A 230 15.72 4.63 7.51
C GLU A 230 14.85 3.80 8.46
N ILE A 231 14.63 4.32 9.66
CA ILE A 231 13.76 3.72 10.66
C ILE A 231 12.48 4.52 10.67
N ARG A 232 11.35 3.84 10.43
CA ARG A 232 10.01 4.42 10.58
C ARG A 232 9.38 3.86 11.84
N THR A 233 9.26 4.69 12.86
CA THR A 233 8.54 4.33 14.06
C THR A 233 7.03 4.38 13.79
N ALA A 234 6.35 3.27 14.10
CA ALA A 234 4.90 3.22 14.06
C ALA A 234 4.30 3.95 15.29
N PHE A 235 2.99 4.12 15.31
CA PHE A 235 2.24 4.79 16.39
C PHE A 235 2.00 3.90 17.63
N PHE A 236 2.76 2.83 17.77
CA PHE A 236 2.68 1.89 18.90
C PHE A 236 3.46 2.40 20.12
N SER A 237 3.32 1.73 21.25
CA SER A 237 4.17 1.99 22.42
C SER A 237 5.62 1.53 22.17
N LEU A 238 6.56 2.03 22.98
CA LEU A 238 7.95 1.58 22.92
C LEU A 238 8.05 0.06 23.09
N ALA A 239 7.34 -0.51 24.07
CA ALA A 239 7.33 -1.94 24.31
C ALA A 239 6.80 -2.75 23.13
N GLU A 240 5.70 -2.32 22.51
CA GLU A 240 5.11 -2.95 21.32
C GLU A 240 6.03 -2.83 20.10
N THR A 241 6.69 -1.70 19.94
CA THR A 241 7.63 -1.47 18.84
C THR A 241 8.83 -2.41 18.92
N VAL A 242 9.38 -2.60 20.11
CA VAL A 242 10.55 -3.49 20.33
C VAL A 242 10.16 -4.96 20.26
N SER A 243 8.99 -5.33 20.77
CA SER A 243 8.55 -6.74 20.78
C SER A 243 7.96 -7.20 19.46
N GLY A 244 7.43 -6.26 18.61
CA GLY A 244 6.64 -6.58 17.43
C GLY A 244 5.31 -7.29 17.77
N LYS A 245 4.82 -7.17 19.01
CA LYS A 245 3.62 -7.84 19.52
C LYS A 245 2.69 -6.85 20.18
N SER A 246 1.43 -7.23 20.37
CA SER A 246 0.47 -6.46 21.14
C SER A 246 0.92 -6.34 22.61
N THR A 247 0.45 -5.31 23.32
CA THR A 247 0.76 -5.11 24.76
C THR A 247 0.46 -6.36 25.60
N ALA A 248 -0.61 -7.08 25.27
CA ALA A 248 -1.02 -8.30 26.02
C ALA A 248 -0.06 -9.48 25.84
N GLU A 249 0.68 -9.52 24.74
CA GLU A 249 1.59 -10.61 24.37
C GLU A 249 3.07 -10.23 24.57
N THR A 250 3.33 -8.97 24.94
CA THR A 250 4.69 -8.43 25.11
C THR A 250 5.23 -8.82 26.47
N ASP A 251 6.40 -9.43 26.49
CA ASP A 251 7.22 -9.57 27.70
C ASP A 251 7.87 -8.22 28.00
N LEU A 252 7.22 -7.46 28.91
CA LEU A 252 7.61 -6.09 29.24
C LEU A 252 8.98 -6.02 29.90
N GLU A 253 9.33 -6.98 30.77
CA GLU A 253 10.62 -7.01 31.45
C GLU A 253 11.78 -7.24 30.48
N LYS A 254 11.58 -8.16 29.54
CA LYS A 254 12.55 -8.41 28.47
C LYS A 254 12.67 -7.22 27.53
N ALA A 255 11.54 -6.61 27.13
CA ALA A 255 11.56 -5.43 26.25
C ALA A 255 12.29 -4.26 26.91
N GLU A 256 12.06 -3.99 28.19
CA GLU A 256 12.75 -2.94 28.94
C GLU A 256 14.25 -3.23 29.06
N THR A 257 14.60 -4.49 29.36
CA THR A 257 16.00 -4.89 29.43
C THR A 257 16.74 -4.68 28.12
N CYS A 258 16.14 -5.06 26.98
CA CYS A 258 16.70 -4.84 25.65
C CYS A 258 16.90 -3.35 25.35
N MET A 259 15.91 -2.52 25.66
CA MET A 259 16.00 -1.06 25.44
C MET A 259 17.10 -0.42 26.32
N ARG A 260 17.22 -0.84 27.58
CA ARG A 260 18.31 -0.36 28.47
C ARG A 260 19.68 -0.78 27.98
N GLN A 261 19.83 -2.01 27.46
CA GLN A 261 21.07 -2.48 26.83
C GLN A 261 21.39 -1.71 25.55
N ALA A 262 20.38 -1.28 24.80
CA ALA A 262 20.54 -0.40 23.63
C ALA A 262 20.87 1.06 23.99
N GLY A 263 20.94 1.42 25.27
CA GLY A 263 21.29 2.78 25.73
C GLY A 263 20.08 3.70 25.93
N LEU A 264 18.84 3.21 25.82
CA LEU A 264 17.62 4.02 25.99
C LEU A 264 17.16 4.16 27.45
N GLY A 265 17.90 3.65 28.45
CA GLY A 265 17.47 3.64 29.86
C GLY A 265 17.10 5.03 30.37
N ALA A 266 17.98 6.03 30.19
CA ALA A 266 17.73 7.39 30.62
C ALA A 266 16.51 8.03 29.93
N LYS A 267 16.25 7.67 28.68
CA LYS A 267 15.09 8.13 27.93
C LYS A 267 13.80 7.56 28.49
N ILE A 268 13.76 6.24 28.76
CA ILE A 268 12.61 5.56 29.34
C ILE A 268 12.28 6.13 30.71
N ASP A 269 13.30 6.38 31.56
CA ASP A 269 13.12 6.92 32.91
C ASP A 269 12.61 8.39 32.91
N ALA A 270 12.85 9.12 31.83
CA ALA A 270 12.36 10.49 31.63
C ALA A 270 10.95 10.58 31.06
N LEU A 271 10.40 9.49 30.54
CA LEU A 271 9.05 9.46 29.96
C LEU A 271 7.98 9.19 31.02
N PRO A 272 6.83 9.93 31.02
CA PRO A 272 5.82 9.79 32.06
C PRO A 272 5.23 8.36 32.16
N ASP A 273 5.08 7.68 31.02
CA ASP A 273 4.53 6.33 30.95
C ASP A 273 5.62 5.26 30.73
N GLY A 274 6.91 5.63 30.85
CA GLY A 274 8.03 4.73 30.65
C GLY A 274 7.95 3.98 29.30
N ILE A 275 8.06 2.65 29.32
CA ILE A 275 8.00 1.78 28.14
C ILE A 275 6.62 1.73 27.46
N HIS A 276 5.56 2.17 28.16
CA HIS A 276 4.21 2.24 27.62
C HIS A 276 3.96 3.53 26.81
N THR A 277 4.90 4.48 26.83
CA THR A 277 4.77 5.71 26.09
C THR A 277 4.62 5.43 24.59
N LYS A 278 3.57 5.97 24.01
CA LYS A 278 3.28 5.81 22.59
C LYS A 278 4.17 6.70 21.72
N LEU A 279 4.57 6.18 20.58
CA LEU A 279 5.33 6.91 19.57
C LEU A 279 4.41 7.71 18.65
N ASN A 280 4.97 8.70 17.97
CA ASN A 280 4.31 9.55 16.97
C ASN A 280 3.30 10.56 17.56
N LYS A 281 3.79 11.78 17.77
CA LYS A 281 3.00 12.93 18.25
C LYS A 281 1.86 13.37 17.32
N LYS A 282 1.94 13.00 16.03
CA LYS A 282 0.87 13.33 15.08
C LYS A 282 -0.40 12.49 15.31
N VAL A 283 -0.26 11.33 15.94
CA VAL A 283 -1.36 10.40 16.22
C VAL A 283 -1.81 10.46 17.68
N HIS A 284 -0.87 10.67 18.59
CA HIS A 284 -1.11 10.68 20.03
C HIS A 284 -0.69 12.03 20.62
N GLU A 285 -1.60 12.74 21.29
CA GLU A 285 -1.32 14.04 21.92
C GLU A 285 -0.17 13.97 22.92
N ASN A 286 -0.08 12.89 23.70
CA ASN A 286 0.99 12.62 24.65
C ASN A 286 2.11 11.73 24.08
N GLY A 287 2.14 11.54 22.75
CA GLY A 287 3.15 10.72 22.10
C GLY A 287 4.55 11.33 22.20
N THR A 288 5.57 10.50 22.08
CA THR A 288 6.97 10.93 21.97
C THR A 288 7.52 10.68 20.57
N GLU A 289 8.52 11.46 20.20
CA GLU A 289 9.32 11.20 19.00
C GLU A 289 10.72 10.82 19.44
N LEU A 290 11.27 9.79 18.81
CA LEU A 290 12.64 9.39 18.98
C LEU A 290 13.52 10.17 18.00
N SER A 291 14.72 10.55 18.43
CA SER A 291 15.74 11.04 17.50
C SER A 291 16.23 9.91 16.60
N GLY A 292 16.85 10.23 15.46
CA GLY A 292 17.34 9.21 14.54
C GLY A 292 18.37 8.22 15.14
N GLY A 293 19.01 8.57 16.26
CA GLY A 293 19.91 7.67 16.99
C GLY A 293 19.23 6.88 18.10
N GLU A 294 18.03 7.29 18.55
CA GLU A 294 17.21 6.60 19.56
C GLU A 294 16.23 5.61 18.92
N ALA A 295 15.91 5.78 17.64
CA ALA A 295 15.01 4.92 16.86
C ALA A 295 15.77 3.76 16.23
#